data_f368108392f4cb8f9a8fc1b7dd59875a
#
_entry.id   f368108392f4cb8f9a8fc1b7dd59875a
#
_cell.length_a   1.000
_cell.length_b   1.000
_cell.length_c   1.000
_cell.angle_alpha   90.00
_cell.angle_beta   90.00
_cell.angle_gamma   90.00
#
_symmetry.space_group_name_H-M   'P 1'
#
loop_
_entity.id
_entity.type
_entity.pdbx_description
1 polymer ?
#
loop_
_entity_poly.entity_id
_entity_poly.type
_entity_poly.pdbx_seq_one_letter_code
_entity_poly.pdbx_strand_id
1 'polypeptide(L)'
;MGHGKLKKFSENETFACLLQPASGEVLDRQAGEFWSPLNLKDHPMKGHWNEKMFHGRNCPIVLELGCGKGEYTTSLAERNPDVNYIGVDIKGARLWKGAKYATETGLPNVAFLRTRI
;
A
#
# COMPACT_ATOMS: atom_id res chain seq x y z
N MET A 1 -1.15 23.13 -7.23
CA MET A 1 0.20 23.60 -7.52
C MET A 1 1.13 22.44 -7.84
N GLY A 2 2.00 22.64 -8.85
CA GLY A 2 2.89 21.57 -9.30
C GLY A 2 3.85 21.04 -8.26
N HIS A 3 4.31 21.90 -7.36
CA HIS A 3 5.22 21.49 -6.29
C HIS A 3 4.60 20.46 -5.33
N GLY A 4 3.27 20.39 -5.26
CA GLY A 4 2.59 19.46 -4.39
C GLY A 4 2.88 17.99 -4.75
N LYS A 5 3.08 17.69 -6.02
CA LYS A 5 3.33 16.31 -6.46
C LYS A 5 4.69 15.80 -5.98
N LEU A 6 5.74 16.59 -6.09
CA LEU A 6 7.07 16.20 -5.61
C LEU A 6 7.09 16.07 -4.09
N LYS A 7 6.43 16.99 -3.39
CA LYS A 7 6.30 16.91 -1.95
C LYS A 7 5.57 15.64 -1.53
N LYS A 8 4.49 15.28 -2.22
CA LYS A 8 3.74 14.06 -1.93
C LYS A 8 4.59 12.81 -2.11
N PHE A 9 5.39 12.73 -3.17
CA PHE A 9 6.27 11.60 -3.38
C PHE A 9 7.32 11.48 -2.27
N SER A 10 7.87 12.60 -1.84
CA SER A 10 8.84 12.62 -0.75
C SER A 10 8.21 12.15 0.56
N GLU A 11 7.02 12.65 0.88
CA GLU A 11 6.32 12.25 2.10
C GLU A 11 5.88 10.79 2.06
N ASN A 12 5.50 10.27 0.89
CA ASN A 12 5.09 8.87 0.74
C ASN A 12 6.15 7.89 1.22
N GLU A 13 7.42 8.24 1.08
CA GLU A 13 8.52 7.39 1.54
C GLU A 13 8.60 7.30 3.06
N THR A 14 7.97 8.23 3.77
CA THR A 14 7.98 8.26 5.23
C THR A 14 6.79 7.55 5.86
N PHE A 15 5.75 7.22 5.10
CA PHE A 15 4.54 6.61 5.66
C PHE A 15 4.70 5.10 5.81
N ALA A 16 4.72 4.64 7.06
CA ALA A 16 4.83 3.20 7.34
C ALA A 16 3.67 2.38 6.76
N CYS A 17 2.48 2.99 6.64
CA CYS A 17 1.30 2.29 6.12
C CYS A 17 1.25 2.23 4.59
N LEU A 18 2.17 2.88 3.89
CA LEU A 18 2.21 2.88 2.41
C LEU A 18 3.38 2.03 1.92
N LEU A 19 3.05 0.92 1.26
CA LEU A 19 4.03 0.05 0.65
C LEU A 19 4.15 0.39 -0.84
N GLN A 20 5.36 0.72 -1.26
CA GLN A 20 5.70 1.00 -2.66
C GLN A 20 6.79 0.03 -3.11
N PRO A 21 6.41 -1.19 -3.59
CA PRO A 21 7.41 -2.19 -3.95
C PRO A 21 8.33 -1.71 -5.07
N ALA A 22 9.63 -1.93 -4.88
CA ALA A 22 10.61 -1.68 -5.93
C ALA A 22 10.61 -2.84 -6.93
N SER A 23 11.02 -2.56 -8.17
CA SER A 23 11.07 -3.58 -9.22
C SER A 23 11.85 -4.82 -8.80
N GLY A 24 12.98 -4.62 -8.12
CA GLY A 24 13.82 -5.73 -7.68
C GLY A 24 13.19 -6.63 -6.64
N GLU A 25 12.14 -6.16 -5.97
CA GLU A 25 11.43 -6.97 -4.99
C GLU A 25 10.38 -7.90 -5.61
N VAL A 26 9.93 -7.60 -6.82
CA VAL A 26 8.84 -8.34 -7.47
C VAL A 26 9.23 -8.95 -8.81
N LEU A 27 10.41 -8.62 -9.35
CA LEU A 27 10.92 -9.13 -10.61
C LEU A 27 12.21 -9.90 -10.40
N ASP A 28 12.28 -11.09 -10.96
CA ASP A 28 13.52 -11.87 -11.00
C ASP A 28 14.23 -11.61 -12.33
N ARG A 29 15.16 -10.69 -12.32
CA ARG A 29 15.88 -10.28 -13.54
C ARG A 29 16.86 -11.34 -14.02
N GLN A 30 17.21 -12.31 -13.19
CA GLN A 30 18.10 -13.37 -13.59
C GLN A 30 17.42 -14.40 -14.49
N ALA A 31 16.10 -14.43 -14.53
CA ALA A 31 15.34 -15.26 -15.43
C ALA A 31 15.42 -14.78 -16.89
N GLY A 32 15.98 -13.61 -17.15
CA GLY A 32 16.40 -13.15 -18.47
C GLY A 32 15.39 -12.38 -19.28
N GLU A 33 14.11 -12.65 -19.21
CA GLU A 33 13.13 -11.95 -20.01
C GLU A 33 12.42 -10.83 -19.24
N PHE A 34 12.54 -9.64 -19.79
CA PHE A 34 11.91 -8.46 -19.22
C PHE A 34 10.39 -8.51 -19.47
N TRP A 35 9.61 -8.28 -18.43
CA TRP A 35 8.15 -8.26 -18.48
C TRP A 35 7.44 -9.60 -18.66
N SER A 36 8.15 -10.70 -18.64
CA SER A 36 7.49 -12.00 -18.63
C SER A 36 6.84 -12.24 -17.27
N PRO A 37 5.59 -12.74 -17.21
CA PRO A 37 4.98 -13.14 -15.95
C PRO A 37 5.78 -14.22 -15.20
N LEU A 38 6.53 -15.02 -15.93
CA LEU A 38 7.39 -16.06 -15.33
C LEU A 38 8.58 -15.48 -14.56
N ASN A 39 8.89 -14.20 -14.78
CA ASN A 39 9.96 -13.52 -14.08
C ASN A 39 9.50 -12.81 -12.80
N LEU A 40 8.25 -12.93 -12.45
CA LEU A 40 7.73 -12.38 -11.21
C LEU A 40 8.16 -13.24 -10.04
N LYS A 41 8.49 -12.60 -8.94
CA LYS A 41 8.76 -13.29 -7.67
C LYS A 41 7.91 -12.70 -6.56
N ASP A 42 7.77 -13.45 -5.48
CA ASP A 42 6.97 -13.02 -4.35
C ASP A 42 7.66 -11.88 -3.58
N HIS A 43 6.90 -10.85 -3.25
CA HIS A 43 7.37 -9.80 -2.37
C HIS A 43 7.50 -10.36 -0.93
N PRO A 44 8.46 -9.88 -0.14
CA PRO A 44 8.61 -10.31 1.26
C PRO A 44 7.37 -10.12 2.13
N MET A 45 6.49 -9.21 1.74
CA MET A 45 5.24 -8.98 2.48
C MET A 45 4.19 -10.07 2.27
N LYS A 46 4.30 -10.87 1.20
CA LYS A 46 3.32 -11.91 0.90
C LYS A 46 3.19 -12.89 2.05
N GLY A 47 1.98 -13.08 2.52
CA GLY A 47 1.71 -13.96 3.66
C GLY A 47 2.00 -13.36 5.03
N HIS A 48 2.48 -12.11 5.08
CA HIS A 48 2.92 -11.47 6.33
C HIS A 48 2.27 -10.12 6.61
N TRP A 49 1.16 -9.82 5.94
CA TRP A 49 0.50 -8.52 6.09
C TRP A 49 0.06 -8.24 7.53
N ASN A 50 -0.61 -9.18 8.18
CA ASN A 50 -1.07 -8.97 9.55
C ASN A 50 0.10 -8.78 10.51
N GLU A 51 1.16 -9.56 10.32
CA GLU A 51 2.34 -9.54 11.16
C GLU A 51 3.18 -8.28 10.97
N LYS A 52 3.46 -7.93 9.71
CA LYS A 52 4.43 -6.87 9.40
C LYS A 52 3.81 -5.50 9.17
N MET A 53 2.61 -5.46 8.61
CA MET A 53 1.96 -4.19 8.29
C MET A 53 0.93 -3.78 9.34
N PHE A 54 0.22 -4.74 9.89
CA PHE A 54 -0.88 -4.48 10.82
C PHE A 54 -0.52 -4.79 12.28
N HIS A 55 0.77 -4.71 12.61
CA HIS A 55 1.26 -4.80 13.99
C HIS A 55 0.87 -6.10 14.70
N GLY A 56 0.80 -7.21 13.97
CA GLY A 56 0.40 -8.50 14.52
C GLY A 56 -1.10 -8.67 14.72
N ARG A 57 -1.91 -7.73 14.26
CA ARG A 57 -3.37 -7.82 14.36
C ARG A 57 -3.89 -8.90 13.42
N ASN A 58 -4.26 -10.03 13.96
CA ASN A 58 -4.74 -11.18 13.19
C ASN A 58 -6.22 -11.02 12.84
N CYS A 59 -6.50 -10.12 11.90
CA CYS A 59 -7.85 -9.78 11.46
C CYS A 59 -8.03 -10.15 9.98
N PRO A 60 -9.28 -10.35 9.53
CA PRO A 60 -9.54 -10.48 8.11
C PRO A 60 -9.02 -9.28 7.33
N ILE A 61 -8.53 -9.52 6.13
CA ILE A 61 -8.01 -8.46 5.25
C ILE A 61 -8.98 -8.24 4.10
N VAL A 62 -9.36 -6.99 3.91
CA VAL A 62 -10.21 -6.56 2.79
C VAL A 62 -9.40 -5.65 1.88
N LEU A 63 -9.41 -5.95 0.59
CA LEU A 63 -8.72 -5.14 -0.42
C LEU A 63 -9.73 -4.23 -1.11
N GLU A 64 -9.35 -2.96 -1.30
CA GLU A 64 -10.07 -2.05 -2.18
C GLU A 64 -9.19 -1.76 -3.39
N LEU A 65 -9.54 -2.34 -4.52
CA LEU A 65 -8.79 -2.16 -5.77
C LEU A 65 -9.19 -0.85 -6.44
N GLY A 66 -8.19 -0.03 -6.78
CA GLY A 66 -8.44 1.28 -7.35
C GLY A 66 -8.92 2.29 -6.31
N CYS A 67 -8.30 2.30 -5.13
CA CYS A 67 -8.78 3.10 -3.99
C CYS A 67 -8.62 4.61 -4.16
N GLY A 68 -7.84 5.07 -5.14
CA GLY A 68 -7.63 6.49 -5.37
C GLY A 68 -7.03 7.19 -4.16
N LYS A 69 -7.74 8.19 -3.64
CA LYS A 69 -7.31 8.96 -2.47
C LYS A 69 -7.49 8.23 -1.15
N GLY A 70 -8.09 7.04 -1.17
CA GLY A 70 -8.24 6.21 0.01
C GLY A 70 -9.28 6.68 1.01
N GLU A 71 -10.15 7.59 0.63
CA GLU A 71 -11.16 8.14 1.55
C GLU A 71 -12.14 7.07 2.01
N TYR A 72 -12.57 6.23 1.09
CA TYR A 72 -13.48 5.13 1.42
C TYR A 72 -12.78 4.06 2.27
N THR A 73 -11.54 3.74 1.92
CA THR A 73 -10.73 2.75 2.65
C THR A 73 -10.54 3.17 4.10
N THR A 74 -10.14 4.42 4.34
CA THR A 74 -9.94 4.93 5.71
C THR A 74 -11.25 5.01 6.47
N SER A 75 -12.33 5.39 5.81
CA SER A 75 -13.66 5.45 6.43
C SER A 75 -14.12 4.06 6.89
N LEU A 76 -13.93 3.05 6.06
CA LEU A 76 -14.24 1.66 6.43
C LEU A 76 -13.40 1.20 7.61
N ALA A 77 -12.10 1.52 7.60
CA ALA A 77 -11.20 1.14 8.68
C ALA A 77 -11.61 1.76 10.01
N GLU A 78 -12.02 3.02 10.00
CA GLU A 78 -12.48 3.69 11.20
C GLU A 78 -13.75 3.06 11.78
N ARG A 79 -14.64 2.59 10.92
CA ARG A 79 -15.92 1.99 11.34
C ARG A 79 -15.84 0.51 11.67
N ASN A 80 -14.77 -0.15 11.23
CA ASN A 80 -14.63 -1.61 11.39
C ASN A 80 -13.25 -1.94 11.97
N PRO A 81 -13.04 -1.70 13.27
CA PRO A 81 -11.72 -1.90 13.88
C PRO A 81 -11.25 -3.35 13.91
N ASP A 82 -12.14 -4.31 13.68
CA ASP A 82 -11.79 -5.74 13.69
C ASP A 82 -11.42 -6.26 12.30
N VAL A 83 -11.29 -5.38 11.31
CA VAL A 83 -10.94 -5.73 9.94
C VAL A 83 -9.74 -4.90 9.51
N ASN A 84 -8.80 -5.51 8.81
CA ASN A 84 -7.66 -4.80 8.23
C ASN A 84 -7.96 -4.49 6.77
N TYR A 85 -7.71 -3.26 6.36
CA TYR A 85 -8.01 -2.79 4.99
C TYR A 85 -6.75 -2.43 4.25
N ILE A 86 -6.67 -2.84 2.98
CA ILE A 86 -5.57 -2.46 2.09
C ILE A 86 -6.16 -1.78 0.86
N GLY A 87 -5.85 -0.50 0.68
CA GLY A 87 -6.21 0.22 -0.54
C GLY A 87 -5.11 0.08 -1.58
N VAL A 88 -5.47 -0.28 -2.81
CA VAL A 88 -4.51 -0.53 -3.88
C VAL A 88 -4.75 0.46 -5.02
N ASP A 89 -3.69 1.13 -5.46
CA ASP A 89 -3.72 2.01 -6.62
C ASP A 89 -2.30 2.13 -7.19
N ILE A 90 -2.20 2.54 -8.44
CA ILE A 90 -0.89 2.73 -9.08
C ILE A 90 -0.36 4.16 -8.88
N LYS A 91 -1.22 5.13 -8.62
CA LYS A 91 -0.83 6.53 -8.54
C LYS A 91 -0.47 6.94 -7.12
N GLY A 92 0.83 7.10 -6.87
CA GLY A 92 1.33 7.49 -5.55
C GLY A 92 0.79 8.83 -5.06
N ALA A 93 0.59 9.79 -5.96
CA ALA A 93 0.04 11.09 -5.57
C ALA A 93 -1.39 11.01 -5.03
N ARG A 94 -2.17 10.03 -5.46
CA ARG A 94 -3.50 9.79 -4.92
C ARG A 94 -3.43 9.08 -3.56
N LEU A 95 -2.58 8.07 -3.46
CA LEU A 95 -2.41 7.30 -2.23
C LEU A 95 -1.91 8.17 -1.07
N TRP A 96 -1.18 9.23 -1.38
CA TRP A 96 -0.64 10.15 -0.38
C TRP A 96 -1.72 10.64 0.59
N LYS A 97 -2.89 11.00 0.09
CA LYS A 97 -3.95 11.56 0.93
C LYS A 97 -4.42 10.56 2.00
N GLY A 98 -4.70 9.33 1.59
CA GLY A 98 -5.13 8.28 2.52
C GLY A 98 -4.04 7.89 3.50
N ALA A 99 -2.82 7.73 3.00
CA ALA A 99 -1.69 7.36 3.85
C ALA A 99 -1.37 8.44 4.88
N LYS A 100 -1.43 9.70 4.47
CA LYS A 100 -1.23 10.83 5.38
C LYS A 100 -2.32 10.86 6.46
N TYR A 101 -3.58 10.72 6.06
CA TYR A 101 -4.68 10.70 7.00
C TYR A 101 -4.54 9.57 8.02
N ALA A 102 -4.24 8.37 7.54
CA ALA A 102 -4.07 7.21 8.40
C ALA A 102 -2.91 7.38 9.38
N THR A 103 -1.81 7.97 8.91
CA THR A 103 -0.63 8.23 9.73
C THR A 103 -0.93 9.28 10.81
N GLU A 104 -1.57 10.38 10.43
CA GLU A 104 -1.87 11.47 11.36
C GLU A 104 -2.92 11.08 12.40
N THR A 105 -3.85 10.23 12.03
CA THR A 105 -4.90 9.78 12.96
C THR A 105 -4.54 8.49 13.69
N GLY A 106 -3.43 7.86 13.33
CA GLY A 106 -2.96 6.64 13.99
C GLY A 106 -3.85 5.43 13.76
N LEU A 107 -4.45 5.29 12.57
CA LEU A 107 -5.27 4.12 12.24
C LEU A 107 -4.41 2.86 12.12
N PRO A 108 -4.62 1.84 12.96
CA PRO A 108 -3.77 0.65 12.94
C PRO A 108 -4.19 -0.40 11.91
N ASN A 109 -5.38 -0.27 11.34
CA ASN A 109 -6.01 -1.29 10.51
C ASN A 109 -6.19 -0.87 9.06
N VAL A 110 -5.37 0.04 8.56
CA VAL A 110 -5.37 0.44 7.16
C VAL A 110 -3.96 0.54 6.63
N ALA A 111 -3.77 0.07 5.42
CA ALA A 111 -2.51 0.19 4.70
C ALA A 111 -2.81 0.49 3.23
N PHE A 112 -1.80 0.96 2.52
CA PHE A 112 -1.93 1.27 1.09
C PHE A 112 -0.80 0.60 0.33
N LEU A 113 -1.13 0.08 -0.84
CA LEU A 113 -0.19 -0.61 -1.71
C LEU A 113 -0.19 0.08 -3.07
N ARG A 114 0.96 0.59 -3.47
CA ARG A 114 1.14 1.16 -4.79
C ARG A 114 1.61 0.10 -5.75
N THR A 115 0.71 -0.37 -6.58
CA THR A 115 1.03 -1.39 -7.59
C THR A 115 -0.02 -1.39 -8.69
N ARG A 116 0.29 -2.08 -9.78
CA ARG A 116 -0.68 -2.30 -10.84
C ARG A 116 -1.71 -3.32 -10.38
N ILE A 117 -2.93 -3.10 -10.78
CA ILE A 117 -4.02 -4.03 -10.57
C ILE A 117 -4.15 -4.97 -11.79
#